data_55dcae8f0edc1e8fde975fe78f37ed04
#
_entry.id   55dcae8f0edc1e8fde975fe78f37ed04
#
_cell.length_a   1.000
_cell.length_b   1.000
_cell.length_c   1.000
_cell.angle_alpha   90.00
_cell.angle_beta   90.00
_cell.angle_gamma   90.00
#
_symmetry.space_group_name_H-M   'P 1'
#
loop_
_entity.id
_entity.type
_entity.pdbx_description
1 polymer ?
#
loop_
_entity_poly.entity_id
_entity_poly.type
_entity_poly.pdbx_seq_one_letter_code
_entity_poly.pdbx_strand_id
1 'polypeptide(L)'
;MAALKISTSNPSLVSDGRTSLASALSNPKLSQAEPLDDHPIAVQNHTPQGSRRMFSSSSPCSEARVLVINTGGTIGMQMQDDVLAPKPNAFVESLRKRTTFHDEPYAQQTGIYGFYGSPETTLVLPPAKDFKRIVYTILEYSPLLDSCNMTTEDWGKIGKDIEKNYEDYDGFVVLHGTDTMAYTASALSFMCEHLRKPVIFTGSQVPIYEMRNDGRDNLLGALLIAGQFLIPEVCLYFSNKLYRGNRVTKVDASSFNAFASPNLSPLANMEVDITINWDTVWRANTTTKFQVSIELNRNVGLLRLFPGITTATVKSFLQPPMEGVVLETYGSGNAPDNRADLLAELKKATDRGVIIINCTQCLRGAVSTSYATGKVLIEAGLIAGSDMTPEAALCKLSYVLARSGLDTEAKKKMMSQNLRGEMMANMAGAKLTLSDSRFIQVIAQSLSISCTAELEAIRDALTPPLACAAANIGDVEALDAILGMGSNLSQGDYDGRTPLHIAASEGHLQVVQFLLSHGATIYARDRYGDTPLSNAVRFRHKDVVKLLRKTGAHLSREEQAVSGTELCSLAAVGDLEGLGIWHLAGADLNSLGYNGQTAHEVAMLAGQNETVAHLNLLLSSKSQDILG
;
A
#
# COMPACT_ATOMS: atom_id res chain seq x y z
N MET A 1 18.88 52.85 -1.81
CA MET A 1 18.28 54.15 -2.19
C MET A 1 17.57 53.97 -3.50
N ALA A 2 16.29 54.10 -3.47
CA ALA A 2 15.27 54.72 -4.29
C ALA A 2 13.97 53.92 -4.17
N ALA A 3 13.13 54.47 -3.32
CA ALA A 3 11.72 54.13 -3.18
C ALA A 3 10.93 54.85 -4.30
N LEU A 4 9.93 54.18 -4.83
CA LEU A 4 8.88 54.86 -5.59
C LEU A 4 7.52 54.41 -5.10
N LYS A 5 6.72 55.44 -4.79
CA LYS A 5 5.45 55.47 -4.09
C LYS A 5 4.26 55.12 -5.00
N ILE A 6 3.34 54.47 -4.40
CA ILE A 6 1.88 54.37 -4.52
C ILE A 6 1.21 55.59 -5.19
N SER A 7 0.23 55.32 -6.05
CA SER A 7 -0.89 56.22 -6.26
C SER A 7 -2.18 55.42 -6.42
N THR A 8 -3.07 55.66 -5.48
CA THR A 8 -4.49 55.29 -5.42
C THR A 8 -5.32 56.20 -6.30
N SER A 9 -6.29 55.66 -7.02
CA SER A 9 -7.51 56.42 -7.35
C SER A 9 -8.66 55.44 -7.68
N ASN A 10 -9.65 55.43 -6.80
CA ASN A 10 -11.04 55.10 -7.14
C ASN A 10 -11.70 56.30 -7.84
N PRO A 11 -12.70 56.06 -8.72
CA PRO A 11 -14.05 56.46 -8.33
C PRO A 11 -15.18 55.50 -8.79
N SER A 12 -16.04 55.16 -7.87
CA SER A 12 -17.51 55.39 -7.75
C SER A 12 -18.45 55.07 -8.91
N LEU A 13 -19.41 54.17 -8.58
CA LEU A 13 -20.86 54.22 -8.81
C LEU A 13 -21.41 54.28 -10.24
N VAL A 14 -22.13 53.23 -10.63
CA VAL A 14 -23.55 53.32 -11.03
C VAL A 14 -24.22 51.94 -10.84
N SER A 15 -25.42 52.00 -10.33
CA SER A 15 -26.39 51.03 -9.87
C SER A 15 -27.12 50.27 -10.98
N ASP A 16 -27.80 49.21 -10.49
CA ASP A 16 -29.05 48.60 -10.93
C ASP A 16 -29.02 47.41 -11.89
N GLY A 17 -29.62 46.33 -11.38
CA GLY A 17 -30.01 45.18 -12.18
C GLY A 17 -30.19 43.85 -11.39
N ARG A 18 -30.82 43.90 -10.21
CA ARG A 18 -31.39 42.70 -9.60
C ARG A 18 -32.61 42.24 -10.37
N THR A 19 -32.53 41.09 -11.03
CA THR A 19 -33.70 40.27 -11.33
C THR A 19 -33.52 38.90 -10.69
N SER A 20 -34.34 38.66 -9.70
CA SER A 20 -34.50 37.45 -8.95
C SER A 20 -35.07 36.31 -9.83
N LEU A 21 -34.36 35.21 -9.98
CA LEU A 21 -34.89 33.92 -10.42
C LEU A 21 -35.33 33.11 -9.20
N ALA A 22 -36.46 33.51 -8.61
CA ALA A 22 -37.15 32.79 -7.57
C ALA A 22 -38.66 32.81 -7.85
N SER A 23 -39.08 32.13 -8.90
CA SER A 23 -40.52 31.81 -9.08
C SER A 23 -40.70 30.80 -10.22
N ALA A 24 -40.41 29.52 -10.01
CA ALA A 24 -40.95 28.42 -10.81
C ALA A 24 -40.70 27.06 -10.11
N LEU A 25 -41.28 26.87 -8.93
CA LEU A 25 -41.61 25.54 -8.40
C LEU A 25 -42.79 25.67 -7.46
N SER A 26 -44.00 25.80 -8.06
CA SER A 26 -45.24 25.64 -7.34
C SER A 26 -45.66 24.18 -7.35
N ASN A 27 -45.81 23.60 -6.15
CA ASN A 27 -46.33 22.28 -5.84
C ASN A 27 -47.72 22.01 -6.44
N PRO A 28 -48.03 20.77 -6.88
CA PRO A 28 -49.39 20.27 -6.90
C PRO A 28 -49.70 19.58 -5.54
N LYS A 29 -50.87 19.90 -5.04
CA LYS A 29 -51.53 19.44 -3.82
C LYS A 29 -51.64 17.91 -3.77
N LEU A 30 -51.20 17.29 -2.67
CA LEU A 30 -51.62 15.96 -2.23
C LEU A 30 -52.91 16.08 -1.42
N SER A 31 -53.94 15.39 -1.87
CA SER A 31 -55.23 15.20 -1.18
C SER A 31 -55.07 14.32 0.07
N GLN A 32 -55.79 14.73 1.09
CA GLN A 32 -55.93 14.06 2.37
C GLN A 32 -56.55 12.65 2.20
N ALA A 33 -55.96 11.65 2.87
CA ALA A 33 -56.59 10.38 3.20
C ALA A 33 -56.66 10.25 4.71
N GLU A 34 -57.86 9.87 5.18
CA GLU A 34 -58.24 9.73 6.60
C GLU A 34 -57.54 8.55 7.27
N PRO A 35 -57.48 8.53 8.64
CA PRO A 35 -56.81 7.50 9.39
C PRO A 35 -57.72 6.28 9.58
N LEU A 36 -57.16 5.08 9.40
CA LEU A 36 -57.81 3.81 9.76
C LEU A 36 -57.39 3.39 11.16
N ASP A 37 -58.41 2.92 11.94
CA ASP A 37 -58.41 2.58 13.35
C ASP A 37 -57.41 1.49 13.76
N ASP A 38 -56.80 1.71 14.94
CA ASP A 38 -56.06 0.75 15.75
C ASP A 38 -56.95 -0.36 16.34
N HIS A 39 -56.60 -1.61 16.05
CA HIS A 39 -56.94 -2.72 16.92
C HIS A 39 -55.70 -3.56 17.27
N PRO A 40 -55.40 -3.79 18.58
CA PRO A 40 -54.23 -4.56 18.96
C PRO A 40 -54.54 -6.06 18.97
N ILE A 41 -53.83 -6.83 18.14
CA ILE A 41 -53.81 -8.30 18.29
C ILE A 41 -52.67 -8.65 19.25
N ALA A 42 -53.06 -9.14 20.44
CA ALA A 42 -52.14 -9.67 21.44
C ALA A 42 -51.60 -11.04 20.99
N VAL A 43 -50.33 -11.11 20.67
CA VAL A 43 -49.58 -12.36 20.50
C VAL A 43 -48.77 -12.60 21.77
N GLN A 44 -49.09 -13.67 22.49
CA GLN A 44 -48.34 -14.13 23.67
C GLN A 44 -46.97 -14.67 23.23
N ASN A 45 -45.93 -14.00 23.68
CA ASN A 45 -44.54 -14.44 23.52
C ASN A 45 -44.14 -15.41 24.62
N HIS A 46 -43.88 -16.66 24.28
CA HIS A 46 -43.05 -17.55 25.07
C HIS A 46 -41.59 -17.41 24.59
N THR A 47 -40.77 -16.73 25.37
CA THR A 47 -39.32 -16.61 25.17
C THR A 47 -38.59 -17.73 25.90
N PRO A 48 -37.72 -18.52 25.21
CA PRO A 48 -36.63 -19.19 25.89
C PRO A 48 -35.49 -18.17 26.09
N GLN A 49 -35.04 -18.03 27.31
CA GLN A 49 -33.86 -17.26 27.66
C GLN A 49 -32.61 -17.96 27.07
N GLY A 50 -32.17 -17.51 25.88
CA GLY A 50 -30.86 -17.75 25.34
C GLY A 50 -30.27 -16.39 25.02
N SER A 51 -29.12 -16.09 25.58
CA SER A 51 -28.42 -14.80 25.46
C SER A 51 -28.23 -14.35 24.01
N ARG A 52 -29.16 -13.56 23.51
CA ARG A 52 -28.97 -12.79 22.26
C ARG A 52 -27.95 -11.70 22.56
N ARG A 53 -26.70 -11.90 22.16
CA ARG A 53 -25.81 -10.77 21.82
C ARG A 53 -26.39 -10.11 20.57
N MET A 54 -27.22 -9.08 20.78
CA MET A 54 -27.54 -8.15 19.70
C MET A 54 -26.25 -7.46 19.29
N PHE A 55 -25.77 -7.77 18.10
CA PHE A 55 -24.94 -6.82 17.37
C PHE A 55 -25.83 -5.58 17.15
N SER A 56 -25.53 -4.51 17.86
CA SER A 56 -26.15 -3.22 17.60
C SER A 56 -25.91 -2.90 16.13
N SER A 57 -26.97 -2.55 15.42
CA SER A 57 -26.94 -2.04 14.05
C SER A 57 -26.33 -0.63 14.03
N SER A 58 -25.07 -0.49 14.40
CA SER A 58 -24.22 0.54 13.84
C SER A 58 -23.83 0.03 12.45
N SER A 59 -24.01 0.83 11.41
CA SER A 59 -23.47 0.63 10.07
C SER A 59 -22.16 -0.13 10.17
N PRO A 60 -21.84 -1.10 9.31
CA PRO A 60 -20.56 -1.77 9.36
C PRO A 60 -19.46 -0.75 9.01
N CYS A 61 -19.14 0.10 9.97
CA CYS A 61 -17.96 0.95 9.93
C CYS A 61 -16.82 -0.04 10.11
N SER A 62 -16.33 -0.53 8.98
CA SER A 62 -15.35 -1.58 8.93
C SER A 62 -14.15 -1.17 9.77
N GLU A 63 -13.73 -2.05 10.64
CA GLU A 63 -12.45 -1.94 11.34
C GLU A 63 -11.33 -2.20 10.33
N ALA A 64 -10.19 -1.53 10.52
CA ALA A 64 -8.97 -1.81 9.79
C ALA A 64 -7.99 -2.51 10.73
N ARG A 65 -7.33 -3.56 10.23
CA ARG A 65 -6.37 -4.35 11.01
C ARG A 65 -4.95 -4.04 10.59
N VAL A 66 -4.12 -3.67 11.55
CA VAL A 66 -2.70 -3.36 11.31
C VAL A 66 -1.81 -4.27 12.16
N LEU A 67 -0.85 -4.93 11.53
CA LEU A 67 0.22 -5.62 12.25
C LEU A 67 1.38 -4.66 12.48
N VAL A 68 1.76 -4.48 13.74
CA VAL A 68 2.96 -3.74 14.14
C VAL A 68 4.07 -4.73 14.44
N ILE A 69 5.10 -4.76 13.62
CA ILE A 69 6.30 -5.56 13.84
C ILE A 69 7.32 -4.69 14.59
N ASN A 70 7.48 -4.95 15.88
CA ASN A 70 8.46 -4.22 16.70
C ASN A 70 9.81 -4.94 16.64
N THR A 71 10.71 -4.47 15.80
CA THR A 71 12.07 -5.02 15.69
C THR A 71 13.01 -4.46 16.75
N GLY A 72 12.65 -3.33 17.39
CA GLY A 72 13.48 -2.59 18.33
C GLY A 72 13.67 -1.13 17.93
N GLY A 73 14.85 -0.60 18.18
CA GLY A 73 15.21 0.80 17.95
C GLY A 73 14.83 1.72 19.10
N THR A 74 15.26 2.98 19.00
CA THR A 74 15.16 4.01 20.06
C THR A 74 13.73 4.21 20.58
N ILE A 75 12.71 4.02 19.76
CA ILE A 75 11.31 4.25 20.12
C ILE A 75 10.88 3.49 21.38
N GLY A 76 11.37 2.25 21.55
CA GLY A 76 11.05 1.38 22.69
C GLY A 76 12.15 1.30 23.76
N MET A 77 13.25 2.04 23.64
CA MET A 77 14.33 2.03 24.62
C MET A 77 13.97 2.76 25.91
N GLN A 78 14.47 2.28 27.02
CA GLN A 78 14.36 2.89 28.34
C GLN A 78 15.76 3.05 28.96
N MET A 79 15.91 4.02 29.85
CA MET A 79 17.14 4.17 30.61
C MET A 79 17.34 2.97 31.53
N GLN A 80 18.45 2.28 31.37
CA GLN A 80 18.94 1.19 32.24
C GLN A 80 20.40 1.48 32.55
N ASP A 81 20.73 1.63 33.81
CA ASP A 81 22.09 1.91 34.27
C ASP A 81 22.78 3.06 33.49
N ASP A 82 22.08 4.18 33.33
CA ASP A 82 22.51 5.40 32.61
C ASP A 82 22.71 5.22 31.09
N VAL A 83 22.26 4.10 30.50
CA VAL A 83 22.30 3.82 29.06
C VAL A 83 20.91 3.53 28.55
N LEU A 84 20.59 4.02 27.33
CA LEU A 84 19.35 3.65 26.63
C LEU A 84 19.48 2.22 26.11
N ALA A 85 18.59 1.34 26.54
CA ALA A 85 18.56 -0.06 26.12
C ALA A 85 17.13 -0.55 25.84
N PRO A 86 16.95 -1.51 24.92
CA PRO A 86 15.65 -2.14 24.68
C PRO A 86 15.17 -2.88 25.93
N LYS A 87 13.89 -2.69 26.28
CA LYS A 87 13.24 -3.43 27.38
C LYS A 87 12.11 -4.30 26.82
N PRO A 88 12.27 -5.63 26.84
CA PRO A 88 11.24 -6.55 26.35
C PRO A 88 9.91 -6.39 27.09
N ASN A 89 8.80 -6.56 26.36
CA ASN A 89 7.41 -6.53 26.84
C ASN A 89 6.93 -5.22 27.48
N ALA A 90 7.77 -4.18 27.55
CA ALA A 90 7.39 -2.89 28.14
C ALA A 90 6.62 -1.98 27.18
N PHE A 91 6.80 -2.18 25.88
CA PHE A 91 6.25 -1.29 24.85
C PHE A 91 4.73 -1.35 24.78
N VAL A 92 4.16 -2.54 24.66
CA VAL A 92 2.70 -2.75 24.58
C VAL A 92 2.00 -2.23 25.84
N GLU A 93 2.54 -2.54 27.03
CA GLU A 93 1.98 -2.09 28.30
C GLU A 93 1.96 -0.55 28.41
N SER A 94 3.00 0.10 27.92
CA SER A 94 3.08 1.57 27.87
C SER A 94 2.04 2.19 26.94
N LEU A 95 1.82 1.59 25.77
CA LEU A 95 0.81 2.06 24.83
C LEU A 95 -0.61 1.86 25.37
N ARG A 96 -0.87 0.74 26.02
CA ARG A 96 -2.18 0.42 26.65
C ARG A 96 -2.60 1.44 27.69
N LYS A 97 -1.66 1.96 28.46
CA LYS A 97 -1.93 3.00 29.47
C LYS A 97 -2.24 4.38 28.89
N ARG A 98 -2.09 4.56 27.58
CA ARG A 98 -2.29 5.85 26.91
C ARG A 98 -3.57 5.84 26.10
N THR A 99 -4.51 6.70 26.50
CA THR A 99 -5.83 6.83 25.80
C THR A 99 -5.70 7.21 24.32
N THR A 100 -4.58 7.79 23.89
CA THR A 100 -4.30 8.08 22.47
C THR A 100 -4.04 6.83 21.64
N PHE A 101 -3.58 5.73 22.28
CA PHE A 101 -3.19 4.49 21.61
C PHE A 101 -4.10 3.32 21.93
N HIS A 102 -4.98 3.45 22.96
CA HIS A 102 -5.89 2.38 23.32
C HIS A 102 -7.21 2.89 23.89
N ASP A 103 -8.31 2.40 23.32
CA ASP A 103 -9.69 2.60 23.76
C ASP A 103 -10.17 1.33 24.50
N GLU A 104 -9.82 1.21 25.78
CA GLU A 104 -10.17 0.06 26.62
C GLU A 104 -11.69 -0.19 26.71
N PRO A 105 -12.56 0.82 26.89
CA PRO A 105 -14.01 0.62 26.91
C PRO A 105 -14.53 -0.06 25.62
N TYR A 106 -14.07 0.38 24.46
CA TYR A 106 -14.44 -0.23 23.20
C TYR A 106 -13.93 -1.68 23.10
N ALA A 107 -12.68 -1.92 23.48
CA ALA A 107 -12.07 -3.24 23.43
C ALA A 107 -12.85 -4.28 24.27
N GLN A 108 -13.33 -3.88 25.45
CA GLN A 108 -14.13 -4.73 26.33
C GLN A 108 -15.55 -4.96 25.78
N GLN A 109 -16.20 -3.92 25.27
CA GLN A 109 -17.58 -4.01 24.77
C GLN A 109 -17.71 -4.85 23.51
N THR A 110 -16.74 -4.73 22.59
CA THR A 110 -16.80 -5.40 21.27
C THR A 110 -16.19 -6.80 21.26
N GLY A 111 -15.46 -7.17 22.33
CA GLY A 111 -14.81 -8.47 22.43
C GLY A 111 -13.73 -8.69 21.39
N ILE A 112 -13.01 -7.61 20.98
CA ILE A 112 -11.94 -7.65 19.96
C ILE A 112 -10.87 -8.70 20.29
N TYR A 113 -10.62 -8.93 21.57
CA TYR A 113 -9.60 -9.88 22.02
C TYR A 113 -9.92 -11.34 21.65
N GLY A 114 -11.21 -11.70 21.57
CA GLY A 114 -11.62 -13.03 21.12
C GLY A 114 -11.58 -13.20 19.60
N PHE A 115 -11.64 -12.08 18.88
CA PHE A 115 -11.77 -12.08 17.42
C PHE A 115 -10.43 -11.75 16.70
N TYR A 116 -9.66 -10.77 17.22
CA TYR A 116 -8.46 -10.26 16.53
C TYR A 116 -7.13 -10.69 17.15
N GLY A 117 -7.10 -11.23 18.34
CA GLY A 117 -5.86 -11.67 18.98
C GLY A 117 -5.95 -11.71 20.50
N SER A 118 -4.79 -11.80 21.17
CA SER A 118 -4.75 -11.83 22.64
C SER A 118 -4.85 -10.43 23.26
N PRO A 119 -5.38 -10.32 24.48
CA PRO A 119 -5.39 -9.06 25.21
C PRO A 119 -4.00 -8.46 25.41
N GLU A 120 -2.96 -9.31 25.47
CA GLU A 120 -1.59 -8.87 25.78
C GLU A 120 -0.95 -8.09 24.62
N THR A 121 -1.31 -8.41 23.37
CA THR A 121 -0.66 -7.85 22.18
C THR A 121 -1.56 -6.98 21.32
N THR A 122 -2.90 -7.03 21.52
CA THR A 122 -3.86 -6.32 20.67
C THR A 122 -4.37 -5.05 21.34
N LEU A 123 -4.41 -3.99 20.58
CA LEU A 123 -4.83 -2.65 20.99
C LEU A 123 -5.78 -2.07 19.93
N VAL A 124 -6.56 -1.05 20.30
CA VAL A 124 -7.45 -0.35 19.37
C VAL A 124 -7.33 1.16 19.55
N LEU A 125 -7.17 1.89 18.47
CA LEU A 125 -7.13 3.35 18.52
C LEU A 125 -8.51 3.92 18.89
N PRO A 126 -8.56 5.09 19.56
CA PRO A 126 -9.81 5.82 19.74
C PRO A 126 -10.45 6.18 18.39
N PRO A 127 -11.78 6.48 18.36
CA PRO A 127 -12.46 6.82 17.12
C PRO A 127 -11.92 8.13 16.56
N ALA A 128 -11.64 8.16 15.26
CA ALA A 128 -11.39 9.38 14.50
C ALA A 128 -12.58 9.64 13.58
N LYS A 129 -12.95 10.91 13.42
CA LYS A 129 -14.08 11.30 12.57
C LYS A 129 -13.77 10.90 11.12
N ASP A 130 -14.75 10.31 10.45
CA ASP A 130 -14.71 9.89 9.04
C ASP A 130 -13.65 8.81 8.70
N PHE A 131 -13.05 8.16 9.72
CA PHE A 131 -12.06 7.11 9.56
C PHE A 131 -12.54 5.76 10.12
N LYS A 132 -12.04 4.66 9.53
CA LYS A 132 -12.22 3.33 10.09
C LYS A 132 -11.59 3.23 11.47
N ARG A 133 -12.20 2.44 12.35
CA ARG A 133 -11.56 2.09 13.63
C ARG A 133 -10.34 1.21 13.36
N ILE A 134 -9.20 1.54 13.93
CA ILE A 134 -7.97 0.76 13.74
C ILE A 134 -7.74 -0.14 14.94
N VAL A 135 -7.76 -1.45 14.68
CA VAL A 135 -7.32 -2.49 15.62
C VAL A 135 -5.91 -2.92 15.20
N TYR A 136 -4.96 -2.87 16.11
CA TYR A 136 -3.60 -3.23 15.77
C TYR A 136 -3.02 -4.24 16.77
N THR A 137 -2.23 -5.18 16.26
CA THR A 137 -1.56 -6.22 17.03
C THR A 137 -0.05 -6.00 16.94
N ILE A 138 0.65 -6.12 18.06
CA ILE A 138 2.09 -5.92 18.13
C ILE A 138 2.78 -7.28 18.21
N LEU A 139 3.62 -7.54 17.21
CA LEU A 139 4.56 -8.65 17.16
C LEU A 139 5.94 -8.12 17.55
N GLU A 140 6.36 -8.40 18.78
CA GLU A 140 7.66 -7.95 19.30
C GLU A 140 8.72 -9.01 19.06
N TYR A 141 9.89 -8.58 18.54
CA TYR A 141 11.03 -9.46 18.34
C TYR A 141 11.77 -9.76 19.65
N SER A 142 12.32 -10.95 19.74
CA SER A 142 13.19 -11.35 20.86
C SER A 142 14.45 -12.00 20.27
N PRO A 143 15.63 -11.41 20.53
CA PRO A 143 15.85 -10.11 21.17
C PRO A 143 15.39 -8.93 20.31
N LEU A 144 15.10 -7.79 20.95
CA LEU A 144 14.95 -6.50 20.27
C LEU A 144 16.31 -6.04 19.74
N LEU A 145 16.33 -5.51 18.52
CA LEU A 145 17.55 -5.13 17.81
C LEU A 145 17.80 -3.62 17.86
N ASP A 146 19.05 -3.24 17.99
CA ASP A 146 19.49 -1.94 17.54
C ASP A 146 19.74 -2.00 16.02
N SER A 147 19.32 -0.98 15.29
CA SER A 147 19.41 -0.98 13.82
C SER A 147 20.85 -0.99 13.30
N CYS A 148 21.84 -0.57 14.08
CA CYS A 148 23.25 -0.70 13.72
C CYS A 148 23.72 -2.17 13.61
N ASN A 149 23.00 -3.09 14.24
CA ASN A 149 23.27 -4.53 14.22
C ASN A 149 22.40 -5.29 13.19
N MET A 150 21.55 -4.59 12.44
CA MET A 150 20.66 -5.18 11.44
C MET A 150 21.45 -5.83 10.30
N THR A 151 21.04 -7.02 9.91
CA THR A 151 21.63 -7.81 8.82
C THR A 151 20.63 -8.13 7.72
N THR A 152 21.10 -8.71 6.62
CA THR A 152 20.22 -9.19 5.53
C THR A 152 19.30 -10.32 5.97
N GLU A 153 19.69 -11.10 6.99
CA GLU A 153 18.83 -12.15 7.58
C GLU A 153 17.66 -11.55 8.33
N ASP A 154 17.90 -10.45 9.05
CA ASP A 154 16.85 -9.72 9.76
C ASP A 154 15.83 -9.11 8.77
N TRP A 155 16.31 -8.59 7.63
CA TRP A 155 15.42 -8.16 6.55
C TRP A 155 14.56 -9.30 6.02
N GLY A 156 15.19 -10.48 5.80
CA GLY A 156 14.49 -11.70 5.41
C GLY A 156 13.41 -12.11 6.41
N LYS A 157 13.70 -12.01 7.71
CA LYS A 157 12.75 -12.32 8.80
C LYS A 157 11.56 -11.36 8.78
N ILE A 158 11.79 -10.03 8.67
CA ILE A 158 10.71 -9.04 8.56
C ILE A 158 9.82 -9.34 7.35
N GLY A 159 10.43 -9.62 6.18
CA GLY A 159 9.69 -9.97 4.97
C GLY A 159 8.83 -11.21 5.17
N LYS A 160 9.36 -12.27 5.77
CA LYS A 160 8.62 -13.51 6.05
C LYS A 160 7.49 -13.33 7.05
N ASP A 161 7.67 -12.49 8.07
CA ASP A 161 6.59 -12.18 9.02
C ASP A 161 5.47 -11.39 8.33
N ILE A 162 5.78 -10.48 7.40
CA ILE A 162 4.78 -9.82 6.56
C ILE A 162 4.07 -10.85 5.68
N GLU A 163 4.79 -11.73 4.99
CA GLU A 163 4.22 -12.75 4.10
C GLU A 163 3.28 -13.70 4.85
N LYS A 164 3.72 -14.19 6.00
CA LYS A 164 2.94 -15.10 6.86
C LYS A 164 1.62 -14.50 7.32
N ASN A 165 1.61 -13.20 7.62
CA ASN A 165 0.44 -12.49 8.16
C ASN A 165 -0.31 -11.68 7.09
N TYR A 166 0.04 -11.85 5.80
CA TYR A 166 -0.43 -10.96 4.74
C TYR A 166 -1.95 -11.00 4.54
N GLU A 167 -2.57 -12.16 4.68
CA GLU A 167 -4.02 -12.33 4.51
C GLU A 167 -4.82 -11.82 5.72
N ASP A 168 -4.21 -11.79 6.90
CA ASP A 168 -4.88 -11.44 8.17
C ASP A 168 -4.95 -9.94 8.47
N TYR A 169 -4.14 -9.09 7.83
CA TYR A 169 -4.02 -7.67 8.13
C TYR A 169 -4.19 -6.80 6.87
N ASP A 170 -4.77 -5.61 7.04
CA ASP A 170 -4.99 -4.62 5.96
C ASP A 170 -3.71 -3.82 5.68
N GLY A 171 -2.83 -3.68 6.66
CA GLY A 171 -1.56 -2.97 6.55
C GLY A 171 -0.55 -3.38 7.62
N PHE A 172 0.69 -2.97 7.41
CA PHE A 172 1.83 -3.34 8.24
C PHE A 172 2.60 -2.08 8.66
N VAL A 173 2.98 -2.01 9.94
CA VAL A 173 3.89 -0.99 10.46
C VAL A 173 5.11 -1.71 11.03
N VAL A 174 6.31 -1.27 10.65
CA VAL A 174 7.56 -1.83 11.17
C VAL A 174 8.26 -0.78 12.00
N LEU A 175 8.36 -1.03 13.32
CA LEU A 175 9.14 -0.20 14.22
C LEU A 175 10.61 -0.60 14.14
N HIS A 176 11.45 0.38 13.84
CA HIS A 176 12.86 0.16 13.50
C HIS A 176 13.73 1.30 14.00
N GLY A 177 14.99 1.02 14.32
CA GLY A 177 15.96 2.07 14.64
C GLY A 177 16.28 2.94 13.41
N THR A 178 16.55 4.22 13.63
CA THR A 178 16.64 5.20 12.53
C THR A 178 17.90 5.08 11.67
N ASP A 179 19.00 4.51 12.18
CA ASP A 179 20.31 4.55 11.52
C ASP A 179 20.35 3.79 10.19
N THR A 180 19.75 2.62 10.13
CA THR A 180 19.71 1.79 8.92
C THR A 180 18.31 1.64 8.33
N MET A 181 17.32 2.41 8.78
CA MET A 181 15.93 2.31 8.33
C MET A 181 15.78 2.52 6.82
N ALA A 182 16.55 3.43 6.22
CA ALA A 182 16.53 3.68 4.77
C ALA A 182 17.03 2.46 3.98
N TYR A 183 18.04 1.75 4.48
CA TYR A 183 18.52 0.50 3.88
C TYR A 183 17.48 -0.61 3.99
N THR A 184 16.91 -0.81 5.18
CA THR A 184 15.89 -1.85 5.41
C THR A 184 14.64 -1.59 4.57
N ALA A 185 14.14 -0.36 4.53
CA ALA A 185 12.99 0.02 3.70
C ALA A 185 13.27 -0.16 2.21
N SER A 186 14.49 0.19 1.74
CA SER A 186 14.91 -0.06 0.36
C SER A 186 14.97 -1.56 0.04
N ALA A 187 15.57 -2.37 0.92
CA ALA A 187 15.68 -3.81 0.72
C ALA A 187 14.31 -4.48 0.65
N LEU A 188 13.43 -4.21 1.64
CA LEU A 188 12.07 -4.77 1.67
C LEU A 188 11.24 -4.31 0.45
N SER A 189 11.49 -3.11 -0.07
CA SER A 189 10.84 -2.61 -1.29
C SER A 189 11.10 -3.53 -2.50
N PHE A 190 12.31 -4.10 -2.62
CA PHE A 190 12.63 -5.07 -3.68
C PHE A 190 12.21 -6.49 -3.32
N MET A 191 12.38 -6.90 -2.07
CA MET A 191 12.06 -8.24 -1.57
C MET A 191 10.55 -8.53 -1.58
N CYS A 192 9.71 -7.54 -1.28
CA CYS A 192 8.26 -7.63 -1.29
C CYS A 192 7.73 -7.51 -2.73
N GLU A 193 7.73 -8.62 -3.46
CA GLU A 193 7.29 -8.65 -4.85
C GLU A 193 5.77 -8.61 -4.95
N HIS A 194 5.25 -7.78 -5.88
CA HIS A 194 3.81 -7.65 -6.16
C HIS A 194 2.99 -7.20 -4.95
N LEU A 195 3.58 -6.33 -4.11
CA LEU A 195 2.94 -5.81 -2.90
C LEU A 195 1.65 -5.06 -3.26
N ARG A 196 0.58 -5.30 -2.47
CA ARG A 196 -0.75 -4.70 -2.67
C ARG A 196 -1.35 -4.11 -1.39
N LYS A 197 -0.60 -4.15 -0.29
CA LYS A 197 -0.96 -3.58 1.01
C LYS A 197 0.16 -2.65 1.49
N PRO A 198 -0.13 -1.62 2.29
CA PRO A 198 0.90 -0.73 2.82
C PRO A 198 1.83 -1.46 3.80
N VAL A 199 3.14 -1.22 3.66
CA VAL A 199 4.17 -1.59 4.64
C VAL A 199 4.91 -0.32 5.03
N ILE A 200 4.73 0.17 6.26
CA ILE A 200 5.22 1.47 6.69
C ILE A 200 6.28 1.32 7.76
N PHE A 201 7.52 1.70 7.44
CA PHE A 201 8.59 1.82 8.40
C PHE A 201 8.48 3.12 9.19
N THR A 202 8.68 3.05 10.50
CA THR A 202 8.77 4.21 11.36
C THR A 202 9.61 3.91 12.62
N GLY A 203 9.86 4.94 13.39
CA GLY A 203 10.65 4.86 14.61
C GLY A 203 10.71 6.22 15.29
N SER A 204 11.71 6.47 16.10
CA SER A 204 11.92 7.79 16.71
C SER A 204 13.37 8.10 16.97
N GLN A 205 13.67 9.40 17.08
CA GLN A 205 14.96 9.90 17.56
C GLN A 205 15.02 9.88 19.10
N VAL A 206 13.87 10.00 19.77
CA VAL A 206 13.75 10.02 21.21
C VAL A 206 12.73 8.95 21.66
N PRO A 207 13.02 8.18 22.74
CA PRO A 207 12.11 7.16 23.25
C PRO A 207 10.69 7.67 23.50
N ILE A 208 9.68 6.84 23.21
CA ILE A 208 8.25 7.20 23.37
C ILE A 208 7.88 7.50 24.83
N TYR A 209 8.70 7.09 25.79
CA TYR A 209 8.51 7.29 27.22
C TYR A 209 8.84 8.71 27.66
N GLU A 210 9.73 9.37 26.93
CA GLU A 210 10.14 10.74 27.23
C GLU A 210 8.99 11.73 27.06
N MET A 211 9.03 12.83 27.85
CA MET A 211 7.99 13.86 27.79
C MET A 211 7.94 14.49 26.41
N ARG A 212 9.08 14.88 25.86
CA ARG A 212 9.26 15.41 24.52
C ARG A 212 9.87 14.32 23.63
N ASN A 213 9.08 13.78 22.73
CA ASN A 213 9.53 12.75 21.78
C ASN A 213 8.75 12.88 20.46
N ASP A 214 9.29 12.31 19.42
CA ASP A 214 8.69 12.20 18.10
C ASP A 214 8.00 10.82 17.88
N GLY A 215 8.25 9.87 18.77
CA GLY A 215 7.77 8.50 18.61
C GLY A 215 6.25 8.36 18.66
N ARG A 216 5.55 9.21 19.42
CA ARG A 216 4.08 9.18 19.51
C ARG A 216 3.45 9.58 18.18
N ASP A 217 3.86 10.70 17.63
CA ASP A 217 3.30 11.22 16.37
C ASP A 217 3.69 10.31 15.19
N ASN A 218 4.92 9.80 15.20
CA ASN A 218 5.40 8.88 14.17
C ASN A 218 4.62 7.55 14.19
N LEU A 219 4.39 6.95 15.35
CA LEU A 219 3.62 5.71 15.48
C LEU A 219 2.15 5.92 15.11
N LEU A 220 1.53 6.99 15.66
CA LEU A 220 0.11 7.27 15.38
C LEU A 220 -0.12 7.53 13.90
N GLY A 221 0.72 8.35 13.27
CA GLY A 221 0.61 8.63 11.83
C GLY A 221 0.81 7.40 10.97
N ALA A 222 1.79 6.55 11.29
CA ALA A 222 2.00 5.29 10.58
C ALA A 222 0.80 4.36 10.69
N LEU A 223 0.20 4.20 11.88
CA LEU A 223 -1.00 3.39 12.11
C LEU A 223 -2.21 3.93 11.32
N LEU A 224 -2.44 5.25 11.36
CA LEU A 224 -3.54 5.89 10.64
C LEU A 224 -3.40 5.66 9.14
N ILE A 225 -2.23 5.89 8.55
CA ILE A 225 -2.02 5.70 7.12
C ILE A 225 -2.15 4.22 6.74
N ALA A 226 -1.53 3.31 7.50
CA ALA A 226 -1.57 1.88 7.22
C ALA A 226 -2.98 1.29 7.25
N GLY A 227 -3.85 1.78 8.15
CA GLY A 227 -5.22 1.28 8.28
C GLY A 227 -6.25 1.96 7.37
N GLN A 228 -6.01 3.22 6.97
CA GLN A 228 -7.00 3.99 6.20
C GLN A 228 -6.79 3.94 4.70
N PHE A 229 -5.53 3.87 4.24
CA PHE A 229 -5.19 4.09 2.84
C PHE A 229 -4.46 2.90 2.22
N LEU A 230 -4.95 2.45 1.07
CA LEU A 230 -4.32 1.37 0.32
C LEU A 230 -3.17 1.92 -0.54
N ILE A 231 -2.04 2.23 0.11
CA ILE A 231 -0.78 2.61 -0.55
C ILE A 231 0.07 1.34 -0.66
N PRO A 232 0.07 0.63 -1.79
CA PRO A 232 0.66 -0.70 -1.91
C PRO A 232 2.17 -0.65 -2.13
N GLU A 233 2.86 0.08 -1.26
CA GLU A 233 4.30 0.28 -1.31
C GLU A 233 4.94 0.03 0.06
N VAL A 234 6.24 -0.28 0.03
CA VAL A 234 7.08 -0.14 1.22
C VAL A 234 7.43 1.34 1.38
N CYS A 235 6.98 1.93 2.47
CA CYS A 235 7.10 3.35 2.76
C CYS A 235 7.88 3.58 4.05
N LEU A 236 8.36 4.81 4.23
CA LEU A 236 8.92 5.31 5.48
C LEU A 236 8.13 6.54 5.91
N TYR A 237 7.53 6.48 7.10
CA TYR A 237 6.81 7.60 7.70
C TYR A 237 7.62 8.23 8.82
N PHE A 238 7.89 9.52 8.72
CA PHE A 238 8.64 10.27 9.72
C PHE A 238 8.30 11.77 9.65
N SER A 239 8.15 12.42 10.80
CA SER A 239 7.90 13.86 10.88
C SER A 239 6.80 14.34 9.93
N ASN A 240 5.59 13.75 10.05
CA ASN A 240 4.37 14.07 9.29
C ASN A 240 4.45 13.86 7.76
N LYS A 241 5.42 13.09 7.28
CA LYS A 241 5.58 12.81 5.85
C LYS A 241 5.73 11.32 5.59
N LEU A 242 5.03 10.84 4.58
CA LEU A 242 5.19 9.48 4.07
C LEU A 242 6.05 9.52 2.82
N TYR A 243 7.17 8.86 2.87
CA TYR A 243 8.11 8.73 1.74
C TYR A 243 8.05 7.32 1.16
N ARG A 244 8.30 7.19 -0.16
CA ARG A 244 8.60 5.88 -0.74
C ARG A 244 9.90 5.34 -0.15
N GLY A 245 9.90 4.11 0.39
CA GLY A 245 11.01 3.56 1.17
C GLY A 245 12.34 3.47 0.41
N ASN A 246 12.31 3.23 -0.90
CA ASN A 246 13.50 3.17 -1.76
C ASN A 246 13.89 4.52 -2.39
N ARG A 247 13.36 5.64 -1.89
CA ARG A 247 13.69 7.01 -2.33
C ARG A 247 14.19 7.89 -1.19
N VAL A 248 14.29 7.33 0.01
CA VAL A 248 14.60 8.06 1.23
C VAL A 248 16.02 7.80 1.69
N THR A 249 16.61 8.80 2.34
CA THR A 249 17.91 8.71 3.02
C THR A 249 17.84 9.43 4.37
N LYS A 250 18.66 9.01 5.34
CA LYS A 250 18.80 9.70 6.63
C LYS A 250 19.72 10.91 6.45
N VAL A 251 19.20 12.10 6.72
CA VAL A 251 19.91 13.38 6.48
C VAL A 251 20.34 14.08 7.75
N ASP A 252 19.77 13.70 8.92
CA ASP A 252 20.05 14.36 10.18
C ASP A 252 20.03 13.33 11.34
N ALA A 253 21.03 13.39 12.21
CA ALA A 253 21.14 12.52 13.37
C ALA A 253 20.55 13.13 14.66
N SER A 254 20.24 14.42 14.67
CA SER A 254 19.87 15.19 15.87
C SER A 254 18.49 15.86 15.77
N SER A 255 17.91 15.94 14.58
CA SER A 255 16.59 16.53 14.33
C SER A 255 15.49 15.48 14.31
N PHE A 256 14.27 15.87 14.69
CA PHE A 256 13.08 15.05 14.46
C PHE A 256 12.77 14.88 12.96
N ASN A 257 13.16 15.83 12.11
CA ASN A 257 13.09 15.70 10.66
C ASN A 257 14.36 14.99 10.12
N ALA A 258 14.53 13.73 10.52
CA ALA A 258 15.74 12.94 10.29
C ALA A 258 15.88 12.40 8.86
N PHE A 259 14.79 12.32 8.08
CA PHE A 259 14.75 11.70 6.76
C PHE A 259 14.30 12.68 5.67
N ALA A 260 14.80 12.47 4.47
CA ALA A 260 14.38 13.19 3.27
C ALA A 260 14.29 12.25 2.07
N SER A 261 13.40 12.59 1.14
CA SER A 261 13.34 12.03 -0.22
C SER A 261 13.76 13.12 -1.21
N PRO A 262 15.05 13.19 -1.58
CA PRO A 262 15.59 14.36 -2.27
C PRO A 262 15.03 14.57 -3.68
N ASN A 263 14.74 13.45 -4.40
CA ASN A 263 14.35 13.46 -5.82
C ASN A 263 12.88 13.07 -6.06
N LEU A 264 12.09 12.84 -5.00
CA LEU A 264 10.67 12.51 -5.10
C LEU A 264 9.91 13.22 -3.98
N SER A 265 8.81 13.88 -4.28
CA SER A 265 7.92 14.45 -3.27
C SER A 265 7.34 13.36 -2.36
N PRO A 266 6.99 13.66 -1.10
CA PRO A 266 6.31 12.73 -0.23
C PRO A 266 5.04 12.15 -0.88
N LEU A 267 4.77 10.87 -0.63
CA LEU A 267 3.53 10.21 -1.06
C LEU A 267 2.32 10.71 -0.28
N ALA A 268 2.54 11.10 0.97
CA ALA A 268 1.51 11.75 1.78
C ALA A 268 2.12 12.78 2.74
N ASN A 269 1.31 13.80 3.06
CA ASN A 269 1.59 14.74 4.13
C ASN A 269 0.45 14.64 5.16
N MET A 270 0.82 14.60 6.44
CA MET A 270 -0.09 14.54 7.57
C MET A 270 -0.01 15.85 8.34
N GLU A 271 -0.82 16.80 7.95
CA GLU A 271 -0.93 18.12 8.58
C GLU A 271 -2.27 18.23 9.32
N VAL A 272 -3.10 19.23 9.04
CA VAL A 272 -4.47 19.28 9.55
C VAL A 272 -5.29 18.15 8.93
N ASP A 273 -5.12 17.95 7.62
CA ASP A 273 -5.71 16.86 6.86
C ASP A 273 -4.60 15.93 6.34
N ILE A 274 -4.96 14.67 6.09
CA ILE A 274 -4.06 13.71 5.45
C ILE A 274 -4.24 13.84 3.94
N THR A 275 -3.22 14.39 3.27
CA THR A 275 -3.21 14.53 1.82
C THR A 275 -2.32 13.47 1.18
N ILE A 276 -2.84 12.74 0.18
CA ILE A 276 -2.11 11.67 -0.52
C ILE A 276 -1.95 12.05 -1.99
N ASN A 277 -0.72 11.93 -2.48
CA ASN A 277 -0.40 12.10 -3.89
C ASN A 277 -0.61 10.78 -4.64
N TRP A 278 -1.85 10.49 -4.99
CA TRP A 278 -2.25 9.24 -5.63
C TRP A 278 -1.59 8.98 -6.99
N ASP A 279 -1.26 10.04 -7.74
CA ASP A 279 -0.62 9.93 -9.05
C ASP A 279 0.83 9.45 -8.94
N THR A 280 1.45 9.68 -7.78
CA THR A 280 2.82 9.22 -7.51
C THR A 280 2.86 7.80 -6.96
N VAL A 281 1.77 7.30 -6.36
CA VAL A 281 1.73 5.97 -5.74
C VAL A 281 2.01 4.87 -6.76
N TRP A 282 3.04 4.06 -6.49
CA TRP A 282 3.42 2.91 -7.30
C TRP A 282 2.50 1.73 -7.04
N ARG A 283 2.05 1.07 -8.12
CA ARG A 283 1.20 -0.12 -8.04
C ARG A 283 1.78 -1.24 -8.88
N ALA A 284 1.67 -2.47 -8.38
CA ALA A 284 2.13 -3.64 -9.12
C ALA A 284 1.22 -3.91 -10.34
N ASN A 285 1.77 -3.79 -11.55
CA ASN A 285 1.07 -4.02 -12.82
C ASN A 285 1.16 -5.50 -13.22
N THR A 286 0.55 -6.38 -12.43
CA THR A 286 0.66 -7.83 -12.64
C THR A 286 -0.53 -8.56 -12.04
N THR A 287 -0.81 -9.75 -12.55
CA THR A 287 -1.77 -10.70 -11.98
C THR A 287 -1.12 -11.73 -11.05
N THR A 288 0.15 -11.52 -10.69
CA THR A 288 0.89 -12.41 -9.79
C THR A 288 0.57 -12.08 -8.33
N LYS A 289 0.44 -13.11 -7.50
CA LYS A 289 0.25 -13.00 -6.05
C LYS A 289 1.50 -12.39 -5.38
N PHE A 290 1.28 -11.68 -4.27
CA PHE A 290 2.35 -11.22 -3.39
C PHE A 290 3.22 -12.38 -2.91
N GLN A 291 4.53 -12.16 -2.94
CA GLN A 291 5.53 -13.08 -2.40
C GLN A 291 6.75 -12.32 -1.90
N VAL A 292 7.52 -12.94 -1.02
CA VAL A 292 8.75 -12.36 -0.49
C VAL A 292 9.96 -13.14 -0.97
N SER A 293 10.85 -12.46 -1.69
CA SER A 293 12.16 -12.98 -2.09
C SER A 293 13.20 -12.61 -1.03
N ILE A 294 13.66 -13.59 -0.26
CA ILE A 294 14.65 -13.36 0.82
C ILE A 294 16.10 -13.46 0.35
N GLU A 295 16.32 -13.94 -0.86
CA GLU A 295 17.68 -14.11 -1.40
C GLU A 295 18.27 -12.76 -1.80
N LEU A 296 19.38 -12.40 -1.15
CA LEU A 296 20.17 -11.20 -1.44
C LEU A 296 21.62 -11.59 -1.60
N ASN A 297 22.30 -11.04 -2.60
CA ASN A 297 23.73 -11.22 -2.79
C ASN A 297 24.50 -10.31 -1.82
N ARG A 298 25.39 -10.88 -1.00
CA ARG A 298 26.17 -10.15 -0.01
C ARG A 298 27.49 -9.62 -0.54
N ASN A 299 27.91 -10.06 -1.72
CA ASN A 299 29.16 -9.63 -2.36
C ASN A 299 28.97 -8.29 -3.11
N VAL A 300 28.31 -7.35 -2.42
CA VAL A 300 28.06 -5.99 -2.91
C VAL A 300 28.68 -4.98 -1.98
N GLY A 301 29.10 -3.84 -2.53
CA GLY A 301 29.71 -2.79 -1.73
C GLY A 301 29.48 -1.39 -2.28
N LEU A 302 29.75 -0.39 -1.44
CA LEU A 302 29.65 1.02 -1.78
C LEU A 302 31.06 1.64 -1.74
N LEU A 303 31.47 2.25 -2.84
CA LEU A 303 32.75 2.93 -2.98
C LEU A 303 32.53 4.40 -3.34
N ARG A 304 33.00 5.31 -2.48
CA ARG A 304 32.89 6.74 -2.71
C ARG A 304 34.21 7.29 -3.25
N LEU A 305 34.19 7.94 -4.42
CA LEU A 305 35.36 8.62 -4.96
C LEU A 305 35.65 9.91 -4.16
N PHE A 306 36.93 10.20 -4.00
CA PHE A 306 37.41 11.46 -3.42
C PHE A 306 38.72 11.89 -4.12
N PRO A 307 39.05 13.20 -4.16
CA PRO A 307 40.32 13.68 -4.71
C PRO A 307 41.50 13.03 -3.98
N GLY A 308 42.37 12.38 -4.75
CA GLY A 308 43.54 11.66 -4.21
C GLY A 308 43.32 10.18 -3.90
N ILE A 309 42.15 9.61 -4.21
CA ILE A 309 41.94 8.15 -4.12
C ILE A 309 43.00 7.43 -4.99
N THR A 310 43.62 6.40 -4.44
CA THR A 310 44.66 5.66 -5.16
C THR A 310 44.07 4.53 -5.99
N THR A 311 44.70 4.19 -7.10
CA THR A 311 44.34 3.05 -7.92
C THR A 311 44.43 1.73 -7.14
N ALA A 312 45.40 1.64 -6.21
CA ALA A 312 45.56 0.48 -5.34
C ALA A 312 44.32 0.28 -4.42
N THR A 313 43.77 1.35 -3.88
CA THR A 313 42.52 1.30 -3.06
C THR A 313 41.37 0.77 -3.88
N VAL A 314 41.11 1.32 -5.07
CA VAL A 314 40.04 0.89 -5.97
C VAL A 314 40.25 -0.54 -6.42
N LYS A 315 41.46 -0.91 -6.82
CA LYS A 315 41.82 -2.28 -7.22
C LYS A 315 41.53 -3.28 -6.06
N SER A 316 41.96 -2.98 -4.85
CA SER A 316 41.73 -3.86 -3.68
C SER A 316 40.26 -4.04 -3.38
N PHE A 317 39.45 -2.97 -3.46
CA PHE A 317 38.02 -3.03 -3.23
C PHE A 317 37.27 -3.88 -4.27
N LEU A 318 37.73 -3.85 -5.52
CA LEU A 318 37.10 -4.57 -6.64
C LEU A 318 37.52 -6.05 -6.75
N GLN A 319 38.40 -6.58 -5.89
CA GLN A 319 38.83 -7.98 -5.95
C GLN A 319 37.70 -8.94 -5.53
N PRO A 320 37.74 -10.21 -5.99
CA PRO A 320 36.85 -11.23 -5.50
C PRO A 320 36.86 -11.30 -3.95
N PRO A 321 35.71 -11.52 -3.29
CA PRO A 321 34.44 -12.02 -3.85
C PRO A 321 33.47 -10.92 -4.36
N MET A 322 33.91 -9.70 -4.62
CA MET A 322 33.05 -8.60 -5.05
C MET A 322 32.38 -8.89 -6.40
N GLU A 323 31.05 -8.85 -6.41
CA GLU A 323 30.23 -9.08 -7.62
C GLU A 323 29.46 -7.82 -8.05
N GLY A 324 29.23 -6.88 -7.13
CA GLY A 324 28.50 -5.65 -7.41
C GLY A 324 29.01 -4.46 -6.61
N VAL A 325 29.06 -3.28 -7.23
CA VAL A 325 29.53 -2.05 -6.58
C VAL A 325 28.62 -0.88 -6.94
N VAL A 326 28.22 -0.13 -5.93
CA VAL A 326 27.70 1.23 -6.10
C VAL A 326 28.88 2.19 -6.01
N LEU A 327 29.19 2.87 -7.11
CA LEU A 327 30.26 3.85 -7.18
C LEU A 327 29.65 5.25 -7.05
N GLU A 328 29.91 5.92 -5.94
CA GLU A 328 29.51 7.31 -5.75
C GLU A 328 30.53 8.25 -6.38
N THR A 329 30.09 8.95 -7.40
CA THR A 329 30.91 9.87 -8.23
C THR A 329 30.51 11.33 -8.02
N TYR A 330 31.22 12.25 -8.64
CA TYR A 330 31.03 13.69 -8.44
C TYR A 330 29.86 14.24 -9.26
N GLY A 331 29.19 15.25 -8.72
CA GLY A 331 28.17 16.04 -9.42
C GLY A 331 27.14 15.16 -10.14
N SER A 332 27.00 15.32 -11.44
CA SER A 332 26.04 14.56 -12.27
C SER A 332 26.56 13.19 -12.74
N GLY A 333 27.41 12.54 -11.98
CA GLY A 333 27.95 11.22 -12.34
C GLY A 333 29.36 11.27 -12.95
N ASN A 334 30.15 12.28 -12.62
CA ASN A 334 31.47 12.51 -13.20
C ASN A 334 32.59 11.81 -12.42
N ALA A 335 33.60 11.34 -13.13
CA ALA A 335 34.85 10.83 -12.56
C ALA A 335 36.04 11.44 -13.28
N PRO A 336 37.28 11.38 -12.72
CA PRO A 336 38.45 11.90 -13.39
C PRO A 336 38.74 11.16 -14.72
N ASP A 337 38.61 11.83 -15.82
CA ASP A 337 38.87 11.31 -17.18
C ASP A 337 40.37 11.25 -17.54
N ASN A 338 41.18 12.01 -16.80
CA ASN A 338 42.63 12.00 -16.91
C ASN A 338 43.32 10.90 -16.07
N ARG A 339 42.58 10.05 -15.39
CA ARG A 339 43.07 8.93 -14.59
C ARG A 339 42.83 7.60 -15.31
N ALA A 340 43.62 7.41 -16.42
CA ALA A 340 43.56 6.18 -17.22
C ALA A 340 43.82 4.90 -16.37
N ASP A 341 44.67 5.01 -15.34
CA ASP A 341 44.96 3.94 -14.37
C ASP A 341 43.72 3.51 -13.58
N LEU A 342 42.91 4.46 -13.10
CA LEU A 342 41.66 4.23 -12.38
C LEU A 342 40.60 3.60 -13.30
N LEU A 343 40.42 4.20 -14.50
CA LEU A 343 39.44 3.71 -15.47
C LEU A 343 39.78 2.28 -15.95
N ALA A 344 41.05 1.96 -16.08
CA ALA A 344 41.50 0.61 -16.42
C ALA A 344 41.14 -0.43 -15.36
N GLU A 345 41.23 -0.10 -14.07
CA GLU A 345 40.82 -1.03 -12.99
C GLU A 345 39.31 -1.21 -12.94
N LEU A 346 38.51 -0.16 -13.16
CA LEU A 346 37.05 -0.26 -13.28
C LEU A 346 36.67 -1.15 -14.47
N LYS A 347 37.31 -0.93 -15.63
CA LYS A 347 37.09 -1.74 -16.85
C LYS A 347 37.44 -3.20 -16.64
N LYS A 348 38.56 -3.51 -16.00
CA LYS A 348 38.96 -4.89 -15.66
C LYS A 348 37.92 -5.57 -14.75
N ALA A 349 37.32 -4.82 -13.80
CA ALA A 349 36.29 -5.38 -12.93
C ALA A 349 35.02 -5.67 -13.73
N THR A 350 34.53 -4.76 -14.55
CA THR A 350 33.35 -4.97 -15.40
C THR A 350 33.57 -6.10 -16.43
N ASP A 351 34.75 -6.24 -17.00
CA ASP A 351 35.12 -7.33 -17.91
C ASP A 351 35.15 -8.71 -17.20
N ARG A 352 35.39 -8.74 -15.89
CA ARG A 352 35.24 -9.93 -15.04
C ARG A 352 33.80 -10.25 -14.67
N GLY A 353 32.84 -9.39 -15.01
CA GLY A 353 31.43 -9.56 -14.69
C GLY A 353 30.94 -8.82 -13.46
N VAL A 354 31.77 -7.98 -12.79
CA VAL A 354 31.32 -7.12 -11.70
C VAL A 354 30.37 -6.06 -12.24
N ILE A 355 29.19 -5.94 -11.67
CA ILE A 355 28.22 -4.92 -12.05
C ILE A 355 28.48 -3.65 -11.21
N ILE A 356 28.83 -2.56 -11.87
CA ILE A 356 29.12 -1.29 -11.20
C ILE A 356 28.06 -0.26 -11.57
N ILE A 357 27.40 0.30 -10.55
CA ILE A 357 26.34 1.30 -10.68
C ILE A 357 26.91 2.67 -10.31
N ASN A 358 26.83 3.62 -11.24
CA ASN A 358 27.29 4.99 -11.04
C ASN A 358 26.18 5.81 -10.37
N CYS A 359 26.33 6.18 -9.10
CA CYS A 359 25.45 7.08 -8.36
C CYS A 359 26.13 8.42 -8.08
N THR A 360 25.35 9.46 -7.89
CA THR A 360 25.89 10.78 -7.49
C THR A 360 26.13 10.85 -6.00
N GLN A 361 27.17 11.57 -5.58
CA GLN A 361 27.40 11.96 -4.17
C GLN A 361 26.46 13.08 -3.70
N CYS A 362 25.78 13.74 -4.63
CA CYS A 362 24.86 14.81 -4.31
C CYS A 362 23.53 14.23 -3.83
N LEU A 363 22.94 14.81 -2.79
CA LEU A 363 21.62 14.42 -2.31
C LEU A 363 20.52 14.59 -3.37
N ARG A 364 20.63 15.63 -4.22
CA ARG A 364 19.67 15.92 -5.30
C ARG A 364 20.34 15.84 -6.66
N GLY A 365 19.58 15.36 -7.63
CA GLY A 365 19.99 15.27 -9.02
C GLY A 365 20.06 13.83 -9.50
N ALA A 366 20.43 13.67 -10.74
CA ALA A 366 20.55 12.38 -11.41
C ALA A 366 21.90 12.25 -12.09
N VAL A 367 22.35 11.03 -12.25
CA VAL A 367 23.51 10.71 -13.10
C VAL A 367 23.11 10.92 -14.56
N SER A 368 23.83 11.82 -15.23
CA SER A 368 23.63 12.15 -16.64
C SER A 368 24.80 11.64 -17.46
N THR A 369 24.49 11.06 -18.59
CA THR A 369 25.50 10.60 -19.58
C THR A 369 25.88 11.68 -20.60
N SER A 370 25.36 12.90 -20.43
CA SER A 370 25.53 14.01 -21.39
C SER A 370 26.92 14.65 -21.34
N TYR A 371 27.68 14.43 -20.25
CA TYR A 371 29.02 15.00 -20.09
C TYR A 371 30.12 14.01 -20.55
N ALA A 372 31.21 14.52 -21.15
CA ALA A 372 32.33 13.71 -21.56
C ALA A 372 32.93 12.88 -20.40
N THR A 373 33.04 13.47 -19.22
CA THR A 373 33.51 12.82 -17.99
C THR A 373 32.57 11.72 -17.46
N GLY A 374 31.31 11.72 -17.85
CA GLY A 374 30.37 10.62 -17.60
C GLY A 374 30.46 9.51 -18.65
N LYS A 375 30.83 9.87 -19.91
CA LYS A 375 30.94 8.91 -21.02
C LYS A 375 32.04 7.89 -20.79
N VAL A 376 33.19 8.29 -20.24
CA VAL A 376 34.31 7.38 -19.95
C VAL A 376 33.94 6.26 -18.97
N LEU A 377 32.98 6.50 -18.07
CA LEU A 377 32.50 5.47 -17.14
C LEU A 377 31.58 4.46 -17.86
N ILE A 378 30.78 4.90 -18.82
CA ILE A 378 30.00 3.99 -19.68
C ILE A 378 30.90 3.12 -20.53
N GLU A 379 31.97 3.71 -21.12
CA GLU A 379 32.97 2.97 -21.87
C GLU A 379 33.74 1.96 -21.01
N ALA A 380 33.90 2.26 -19.71
CA ALA A 380 34.40 1.31 -18.74
C ALA A 380 33.36 0.24 -18.31
N GLY A 381 32.14 0.27 -18.82
CA GLY A 381 31.08 -0.73 -18.58
C GLY A 381 30.19 -0.47 -17.36
N LEU A 382 30.22 0.74 -16.80
CA LEU A 382 29.35 1.12 -15.68
C LEU A 382 27.93 1.42 -16.15
N ILE A 383 26.97 1.22 -15.27
CA ILE A 383 25.56 1.52 -15.48
C ILE A 383 25.19 2.80 -14.74
N ALA A 384 24.49 3.72 -15.39
CA ALA A 384 23.98 4.92 -14.75
C ALA A 384 22.89 4.58 -13.73
N GLY A 385 23.06 5.00 -12.48
CA GLY A 385 22.10 4.80 -11.38
C GLY A 385 20.92 5.76 -11.42
N SER A 386 20.84 6.65 -12.43
CA SER A 386 19.79 7.66 -12.53
C SER A 386 19.77 8.56 -11.28
N ASP A 387 18.62 8.71 -10.66
CA ASP A 387 18.40 9.50 -9.44
C ASP A 387 18.16 8.64 -8.18
N MET A 388 18.58 7.36 -8.21
CA MET A 388 18.53 6.48 -7.05
C MET A 388 19.39 7.01 -5.90
N THR A 389 18.91 6.80 -4.67
CA THR A 389 19.77 6.95 -3.49
C THR A 389 20.81 5.83 -3.45
N PRO A 390 21.99 6.02 -2.85
CA PRO A 390 22.98 4.95 -2.70
C PRO A 390 22.44 3.71 -1.99
N GLU A 391 21.57 3.90 -0.98
CA GLU A 391 20.90 2.82 -0.25
C GLU A 391 20.01 1.99 -1.20
N ALA A 392 19.19 2.66 -2.01
CA ALA A 392 18.32 1.98 -2.98
C ALA A 392 19.12 1.26 -4.05
N ALA A 393 20.18 1.89 -4.58
CA ALA A 393 21.04 1.30 -5.59
C ALA A 393 21.76 0.05 -5.07
N LEU A 394 22.25 0.08 -3.82
CA LEU A 394 22.90 -1.06 -3.17
C LEU A 394 21.94 -2.22 -2.94
N CYS A 395 20.75 -1.94 -2.41
CA CYS A 395 19.73 -2.95 -2.17
C CYS A 395 19.20 -3.56 -3.48
N LYS A 396 18.98 -2.73 -4.52
CA LYS A 396 18.60 -3.19 -5.85
C LYS A 396 19.66 -4.10 -6.45
N LEU A 397 20.92 -3.71 -6.36
CA LEU A 397 22.06 -4.47 -6.88
C LEU A 397 22.17 -5.84 -6.19
N SER A 398 22.06 -5.87 -4.86
CA SER A 398 22.05 -7.09 -4.06
C SER A 398 20.90 -8.02 -4.48
N TYR A 399 19.69 -7.48 -4.65
CA TYR A 399 18.50 -8.21 -5.09
C TYR A 399 18.64 -8.75 -6.51
N VAL A 400 19.14 -7.96 -7.46
CA VAL A 400 19.31 -8.36 -8.87
C VAL A 400 20.38 -9.43 -9.01
N LEU A 401 21.52 -9.29 -8.31
CA LEU A 401 22.60 -10.26 -8.35
C LEU A 401 22.21 -11.63 -7.81
N ALA A 402 21.30 -11.69 -6.85
CA ALA A 402 20.77 -12.92 -6.29
C ALA A 402 19.90 -13.74 -7.27
N ARG A 403 19.50 -13.16 -8.43
CA ARG A 403 18.67 -13.85 -9.44
C ARG A 403 19.50 -14.86 -10.24
N SER A 404 19.49 -16.11 -9.82
CA SER A 404 20.29 -17.20 -10.42
C SER A 404 19.90 -17.54 -11.87
N GLY A 405 18.63 -17.27 -12.25
CA GLY A 405 18.12 -17.56 -13.61
C GLY A 405 18.45 -16.49 -14.67
N LEU A 406 19.17 -15.42 -14.31
CA LEU A 406 19.49 -14.31 -15.22
C LEU A 406 20.98 -14.29 -15.54
N ASP A 407 21.31 -14.10 -16.81
CA ASP A 407 22.68 -13.81 -17.25
C ASP A 407 23.10 -12.37 -16.88
N THR A 408 24.38 -12.05 -17.05
CA THR A 408 24.92 -10.73 -16.67
C THR A 408 24.26 -9.58 -17.43
N GLU A 409 23.93 -9.76 -18.71
CA GLU A 409 23.31 -8.70 -19.50
C GLU A 409 21.85 -8.47 -19.11
N ALA A 410 21.11 -9.53 -18.80
CA ALA A 410 19.75 -9.41 -18.25
C ALA A 410 19.76 -8.70 -16.88
N LYS A 411 20.74 -9.02 -16.02
CA LYS A 411 20.95 -8.32 -14.73
C LYS A 411 21.27 -6.83 -14.93
N LYS A 412 22.16 -6.49 -15.86
CA LYS A 412 22.46 -5.09 -16.21
C LYS A 412 21.22 -4.36 -16.71
N LYS A 413 20.44 -4.99 -17.60
CA LYS A 413 19.19 -4.44 -18.11
C LYS A 413 18.19 -4.21 -16.97
N MET A 414 18.06 -5.15 -16.04
CA MET A 414 17.19 -5.04 -14.87
C MET A 414 17.62 -3.89 -13.93
N MET A 415 18.93 -3.65 -13.78
CA MET A 415 19.44 -2.50 -13.01
C MET A 415 19.06 -1.15 -13.66
N SER A 416 18.97 -1.07 -14.97
CA SER A 416 18.59 0.14 -15.71
C SER A 416 17.07 0.40 -15.76
N GLN A 417 16.24 -0.57 -15.33
CA GLN A 417 14.79 -0.46 -15.32
C GLN A 417 14.29 0.02 -13.96
N ASN A 418 13.18 0.79 -13.97
CA ASN A 418 12.46 1.12 -12.75
C ASN A 418 11.60 -0.09 -12.30
N LEU A 419 11.95 -0.71 -11.19
CA LEU A 419 11.29 -1.92 -10.68
C LEU A 419 10.18 -1.63 -9.66
N ARG A 420 10.43 -0.67 -8.77
CA ARG A 420 9.57 -0.36 -7.59
C ARG A 420 9.47 1.14 -7.34
N GLY A 421 9.62 1.96 -8.37
CA GLY A 421 9.61 3.41 -8.22
C GLY A 421 10.88 4.02 -7.64
N GLU A 422 11.98 3.26 -7.59
CA GLU A 422 13.27 3.65 -7.01
C GLU A 422 14.03 4.70 -7.82
N MET A 423 13.68 4.88 -9.09
CA MET A 423 14.29 5.84 -9.99
C MET A 423 13.22 6.48 -10.88
N MET A 424 13.50 7.66 -11.46
CA MET A 424 12.63 8.23 -12.47
C MET A 424 12.53 7.27 -13.67
N ALA A 425 11.31 6.99 -14.11
CA ALA A 425 11.10 6.33 -15.38
C ALA A 425 11.54 7.27 -16.50
N ASN A 426 12.34 6.77 -17.45
CA ASN A 426 12.50 7.46 -18.73
C ASN A 426 11.13 7.46 -19.41
N MET A 427 10.40 8.56 -19.31
CA MET A 427 9.10 8.77 -19.95
C MET A 427 9.31 8.94 -21.45
N ALA A 428 9.76 7.88 -22.12
CA ALA A 428 9.83 7.79 -23.57
C ALA A 428 8.48 7.37 -24.20
N GLY A 429 7.38 7.68 -23.53
CA GLY A 429 6.02 7.59 -24.06
C GLY A 429 5.31 8.87 -23.66
N ALA A 430 4.93 9.68 -24.62
CA ALA A 430 4.10 10.85 -24.38
C ALA A 430 2.82 10.37 -23.67
N LYS A 431 2.71 10.62 -22.35
CA LYS A 431 1.39 10.67 -21.73
C LYS A 431 0.64 11.75 -22.51
N LEU A 432 -0.48 11.38 -23.11
CA LEU A 432 -1.45 12.36 -23.59
C LEU A 432 -1.69 13.29 -22.39
N THR A 433 -1.27 14.55 -22.53
CA THR A 433 -1.51 15.50 -21.45
C THR A 433 -3.02 15.73 -21.38
N LEU A 434 -3.53 16.02 -20.20
CA LEU A 434 -4.94 16.40 -20.00
C LEU A 434 -5.42 17.46 -21.00
N SER A 435 -4.49 18.34 -21.43
CA SER A 435 -4.73 19.33 -22.48
C SER A 435 -5.04 18.74 -23.86
N ASP A 436 -4.70 17.47 -24.12
CA ASP A 436 -4.93 16.82 -25.42
C ASP A 436 -6.30 16.12 -25.49
N SER A 437 -6.98 15.92 -24.34
CA SER A 437 -8.34 15.36 -24.30
C SER A 437 -9.38 16.42 -24.69
N ARG A 438 -9.98 16.28 -25.86
CA ARG A 438 -11.08 17.17 -26.32
C ARG A 438 -12.24 17.23 -25.32
N PHE A 439 -12.54 16.13 -24.64
CA PHE A 439 -13.61 16.07 -23.65
C PHE A 439 -13.32 16.99 -22.45
N ILE A 440 -12.14 16.88 -21.86
CA ILE A 440 -11.71 17.72 -20.74
C ILE A 440 -11.60 19.19 -21.18
N GLN A 441 -11.08 19.47 -22.39
CA GLN A 441 -11.00 20.82 -22.94
C GLN A 441 -12.38 21.48 -23.08
N VAL A 442 -13.37 20.76 -23.58
CA VAL A 442 -14.73 21.30 -23.74
C VAL A 442 -15.34 21.65 -22.39
N ILE A 443 -15.16 20.79 -21.38
CA ILE A 443 -15.63 21.06 -20.02
C ILE A 443 -14.88 22.25 -19.40
N ALA A 444 -13.55 22.27 -19.54
CA ALA A 444 -12.74 23.38 -19.03
C ALA A 444 -13.11 24.72 -19.67
N GLN A 445 -13.33 24.75 -20.97
CA GLN A 445 -13.79 25.95 -21.69
C GLN A 445 -15.18 26.39 -21.23
N SER A 446 -16.11 25.44 -21.04
CA SER A 446 -17.47 25.77 -20.58
C SER A 446 -17.50 26.32 -19.14
N LEU A 447 -16.53 25.94 -18.31
CA LEU A 447 -16.37 26.40 -16.93
C LEU A 447 -15.36 27.56 -16.79
N SER A 448 -14.79 28.04 -17.91
CA SER A 448 -13.77 29.11 -17.95
C SER A 448 -12.52 28.80 -17.11
N ILE A 449 -12.11 27.53 -17.09
CA ILE A 449 -11.00 27.02 -16.32
C ILE A 449 -9.72 27.10 -17.15
N SER A 450 -8.64 27.61 -16.55
CA SER A 450 -7.33 27.77 -17.19
C SER A 450 -6.15 27.19 -16.41
N CYS A 451 -6.38 26.76 -15.17
CA CYS A 451 -5.36 26.22 -14.27
C CYS A 451 -5.28 24.70 -14.40
N THR A 452 -4.05 24.14 -14.45
CA THR A 452 -3.80 22.69 -14.53
C THR A 452 -4.37 21.92 -13.33
N ALA A 453 -4.28 22.49 -12.13
CA ALA A 453 -4.81 21.87 -10.92
C ALA A 453 -6.35 21.74 -10.94
N GLU A 454 -7.05 22.70 -11.54
CA GLU A 454 -8.51 22.64 -11.70
C GLU A 454 -8.91 21.63 -12.79
N LEU A 455 -8.10 21.47 -13.84
CA LEU A 455 -8.28 20.43 -14.86
C LEU A 455 -8.12 19.02 -14.29
N GLU A 456 -7.12 18.84 -13.43
CA GLU A 456 -6.90 17.58 -12.70
C GLU A 456 -8.07 17.28 -11.75
N ALA A 457 -8.58 18.28 -11.04
CA ALA A 457 -9.75 18.11 -10.18
C ALA A 457 -11.02 17.72 -10.97
N ILE A 458 -11.22 18.26 -12.16
CA ILE A 458 -12.32 17.85 -13.06
C ILE A 458 -12.14 16.42 -13.53
N ARG A 459 -10.93 16.04 -13.96
CA ARG A 459 -10.62 14.65 -14.33
C ARG A 459 -10.98 13.72 -13.18
N ASP A 460 -10.47 14.01 -11.99
CA ASP A 460 -10.61 13.15 -10.83
C ASP A 460 -12.07 13.03 -10.33
N ALA A 461 -12.87 14.05 -10.60
CA ALA A 461 -14.31 14.01 -10.30
C ALA A 461 -15.14 13.23 -11.33
N LEU A 462 -14.78 13.30 -12.62
CA LEU A 462 -15.61 12.73 -13.70
C LEU A 462 -15.17 11.33 -14.13
N THR A 463 -13.89 11.00 -14.04
CA THR A 463 -13.38 9.74 -14.58
C THR A 463 -13.75 8.50 -13.78
N PRO A 464 -13.87 8.50 -12.44
CA PRO A 464 -14.28 7.29 -11.71
C PRO A 464 -15.65 6.76 -12.10
N PRO A 465 -16.74 7.58 -12.19
CA PRO A 465 -18.02 7.11 -12.67
C PRO A 465 -17.99 6.61 -14.12
N LEU A 466 -17.20 7.27 -14.99
CA LEU A 466 -17.04 6.84 -16.39
C LEU A 466 -16.31 5.50 -16.49
N ALA A 467 -15.26 5.30 -15.71
CA ALA A 467 -14.54 4.04 -15.65
C ALA A 467 -15.43 2.90 -15.11
N CYS A 468 -16.27 3.18 -14.09
CA CYS A 468 -17.25 2.23 -13.61
C CYS A 468 -18.32 1.90 -14.69
N ALA A 469 -18.79 2.88 -15.45
CA ALA A 469 -19.72 2.66 -16.55
C ALA A 469 -19.08 1.83 -17.67
N ALA A 470 -17.85 2.12 -18.07
CA ALA A 470 -17.10 1.32 -19.05
C ALA A 470 -16.88 -0.13 -18.55
N ALA A 471 -16.55 -0.30 -17.28
CA ALA A 471 -16.41 -1.63 -16.67
C ALA A 471 -17.73 -2.41 -16.64
N ASN A 472 -18.86 -1.73 -16.46
CA ASN A 472 -20.19 -2.34 -16.45
C ASN A 472 -20.59 -2.94 -17.81
N ILE A 473 -20.25 -2.25 -18.90
CA ILE A 473 -20.58 -2.72 -20.27
C ILE A 473 -19.47 -3.59 -20.88
N GLY A 474 -18.37 -3.80 -20.18
CA GLY A 474 -17.27 -4.63 -20.67
C GLY A 474 -16.32 -3.94 -21.66
N ASP A 475 -16.31 -2.60 -21.72
CA ASP A 475 -15.56 -1.81 -22.71
C ASP A 475 -14.11 -1.54 -22.25
N VAL A 476 -13.20 -2.40 -22.72
CA VAL A 476 -11.75 -2.28 -22.43
C VAL A 476 -11.14 -1.06 -23.15
N GLU A 477 -11.62 -0.70 -24.36
CA GLU A 477 -11.07 0.43 -25.13
C GLU A 477 -11.38 1.76 -24.43
N ALA A 478 -12.59 1.91 -23.90
CA ALA A 478 -12.96 3.07 -23.09
C ALA A 478 -12.11 3.17 -21.81
N LEU A 479 -11.84 2.05 -21.14
CA LEU A 479 -10.97 2.02 -19.96
C LEU A 479 -9.51 2.40 -20.29
N ASP A 480 -8.99 1.93 -21.42
CA ASP A 480 -7.65 2.30 -21.89
C ASP A 480 -7.55 3.80 -22.22
N ALA A 481 -8.59 4.35 -22.87
CA ALA A 481 -8.69 5.79 -23.12
C ALA A 481 -8.73 6.62 -21.83
N ILE A 482 -9.49 6.18 -20.82
CA ILE A 482 -9.55 6.82 -19.49
C ILE A 482 -8.19 6.75 -18.79
N LEU A 483 -7.51 5.61 -18.86
CA LEU A 483 -6.16 5.43 -18.33
C LEU A 483 -5.17 6.36 -19.04
N GLY A 484 -5.27 6.48 -20.36
CA GLY A 484 -4.46 7.40 -21.18
C GLY A 484 -4.61 8.88 -20.81
N MET A 485 -5.75 9.27 -20.23
CA MET A 485 -5.95 10.60 -19.63
C MET A 485 -5.26 10.80 -18.28
N GLY A 486 -4.55 9.79 -17.77
CA GLY A 486 -3.87 9.83 -16.47
C GLY A 486 -4.78 9.54 -15.29
N SER A 487 -5.96 8.96 -15.53
CA SER A 487 -6.93 8.66 -14.47
C SER A 487 -6.55 7.42 -13.67
N ASN A 488 -6.86 7.45 -12.37
CA ASN A 488 -6.61 6.33 -11.47
C ASN A 488 -7.78 5.34 -11.50
N LEU A 489 -7.61 4.19 -12.14
CA LEU A 489 -8.63 3.13 -12.23
C LEU A 489 -8.92 2.40 -10.90
N SER A 490 -8.29 2.82 -9.80
CA SER A 490 -8.60 2.33 -8.45
C SER A 490 -9.51 3.26 -7.64
N GLN A 491 -9.90 4.40 -8.20
CA GLN A 491 -10.89 5.29 -7.58
C GLN A 491 -12.29 4.73 -7.74
N GLY A 492 -13.10 4.87 -6.69
CA GLY A 492 -14.49 4.42 -6.68
C GLY A 492 -15.49 5.49 -7.17
N ASP A 493 -16.68 5.01 -7.53
CA ASP A 493 -17.86 5.85 -7.77
C ASP A 493 -18.41 6.41 -6.43
N TYR A 494 -19.59 7.04 -6.48
CA TYR A 494 -20.28 7.57 -5.29
C TYR A 494 -20.52 6.52 -4.18
N ASP A 495 -20.67 5.25 -4.53
CA ASP A 495 -20.83 4.14 -3.60
C ASP A 495 -19.50 3.51 -3.18
N GLY A 496 -18.38 4.11 -3.56
CA GLY A 496 -17.04 3.58 -3.31
C GLY A 496 -16.69 2.35 -4.16
N ARG A 497 -17.55 1.98 -5.15
CA ARG A 497 -17.29 0.85 -6.03
C ARG A 497 -16.27 1.25 -7.09
N THR A 498 -15.16 0.54 -7.13
CA THR A 498 -14.15 0.73 -8.18
C THR A 498 -14.58 0.03 -9.48
N PRO A 499 -13.99 0.37 -10.63
CA PRO A 499 -14.22 -0.37 -11.89
C PRO A 499 -14.04 -1.88 -11.73
N LEU A 500 -13.11 -2.31 -10.83
CA LEU A 500 -12.89 -3.74 -10.56
C LEU A 500 -14.06 -4.39 -9.81
N HIS A 501 -14.75 -3.69 -8.90
CA HIS A 501 -15.97 -4.18 -8.26
C HIS A 501 -17.07 -4.43 -9.32
N ILE A 502 -17.26 -3.46 -10.19
CA ILE A 502 -18.29 -3.53 -11.25
C ILE A 502 -17.98 -4.67 -12.21
N ALA A 503 -16.76 -4.72 -12.76
CA ALA A 503 -16.36 -5.78 -13.68
C ALA A 503 -16.47 -7.18 -13.05
N ALA A 504 -16.18 -7.29 -11.75
CA ALA A 504 -16.32 -8.52 -10.99
C ALA A 504 -17.79 -8.92 -10.76
N SER A 505 -18.69 -7.95 -10.55
CA SER A 505 -20.13 -8.17 -10.42
C SER A 505 -20.77 -8.60 -11.74
N GLU A 506 -20.33 -8.04 -12.86
CA GLU A 506 -20.87 -8.33 -14.20
C GLU A 506 -20.19 -9.54 -14.86
N GLY A 507 -19.09 -10.06 -14.30
CA GLY A 507 -18.38 -11.23 -14.83
C GLY A 507 -17.50 -10.94 -16.05
N HIS A 508 -17.13 -9.69 -16.30
CA HIS A 508 -16.32 -9.28 -17.46
C HIS A 508 -14.85 -9.65 -17.27
N LEU A 509 -14.49 -10.90 -17.51
CA LEU A 509 -13.14 -11.45 -17.27
C LEU A 509 -12.03 -10.65 -17.97
N GLN A 510 -12.24 -10.18 -19.20
CA GLN A 510 -11.26 -9.41 -19.94
C GLN A 510 -11.01 -8.04 -19.30
N VAL A 511 -12.09 -7.38 -18.83
CA VAL A 511 -12.00 -6.11 -18.10
C VAL A 511 -11.28 -6.31 -16.76
N VAL A 512 -11.61 -7.37 -16.02
CA VAL A 512 -10.91 -7.71 -14.76
C VAL A 512 -9.42 -7.92 -15.03
N GLN A 513 -9.05 -8.66 -16.07
CA GLN A 513 -7.66 -8.88 -16.45
C GLN A 513 -6.95 -7.57 -16.83
N PHE A 514 -7.60 -6.72 -17.62
CA PHE A 514 -7.08 -5.40 -17.99
C PHE A 514 -6.83 -4.54 -16.75
N LEU A 515 -7.81 -4.40 -15.88
CA LEU A 515 -7.70 -3.60 -14.66
C LEU A 515 -6.57 -4.08 -13.74
N LEU A 516 -6.46 -5.39 -13.54
CA LEU A 516 -5.39 -5.99 -12.72
C LEU A 516 -4.00 -5.75 -13.31
N SER A 517 -3.85 -5.87 -14.64
CA SER A 517 -2.58 -5.60 -15.33
C SER A 517 -2.18 -4.12 -15.34
N HIS A 518 -3.12 -3.23 -14.99
CA HIS A 518 -2.88 -1.79 -14.83
C HIS A 518 -2.94 -1.32 -13.38
N GLY A 519 -2.76 -2.25 -12.42
CA GLY A 519 -2.57 -1.92 -11.01
C GLY A 519 -3.84 -1.59 -10.24
N ALA A 520 -5.02 -2.04 -10.70
CA ALA A 520 -6.24 -1.89 -9.93
C ALA A 520 -6.15 -2.55 -8.55
N THR A 521 -6.71 -1.90 -7.55
CA THR A 521 -6.66 -2.32 -6.15
C THR A 521 -7.64 -3.46 -5.88
N ILE A 522 -7.13 -4.66 -5.54
CA ILE A 522 -7.96 -5.87 -5.31
C ILE A 522 -8.62 -5.91 -3.93
N TYR A 523 -8.15 -5.11 -2.98
CA TYR A 523 -8.66 -5.05 -1.61
C TYR A 523 -9.52 -3.81 -1.34
N ALA A 524 -9.89 -3.05 -2.38
CA ALA A 524 -10.81 -1.94 -2.21
C ALA A 524 -12.14 -2.46 -1.64
N ARG A 525 -12.74 -1.69 -0.73
CA ARG A 525 -14.06 -1.98 -0.18
C ARG A 525 -15.03 -0.87 -0.60
N ASP A 526 -16.20 -1.25 -1.04
CA ASP A 526 -17.29 -0.32 -1.32
C ASP A 526 -17.96 0.16 -0.01
N ARG A 527 -19.00 0.98 -0.13
CA ARG A 527 -19.76 1.50 1.03
C ARG A 527 -20.42 0.42 1.89
N TYR A 528 -20.61 -0.79 1.34
CA TYR A 528 -21.19 -1.92 2.05
C TYR A 528 -20.13 -2.81 2.70
N GLY A 529 -18.86 -2.53 2.44
CA GLY A 529 -17.71 -3.31 2.90
C GLY A 529 -17.35 -4.48 1.98
N ASP A 530 -18.03 -4.62 0.85
CA ASP A 530 -17.78 -5.69 -0.12
C ASP A 530 -16.47 -5.44 -0.90
N THR A 531 -15.76 -6.53 -1.20
CA THR A 531 -14.58 -6.53 -2.07
C THR A 531 -14.95 -6.97 -3.50
N PRO A 532 -14.10 -6.71 -4.52
CA PRO A 532 -14.32 -7.28 -5.85
C PRO A 532 -14.46 -8.81 -5.85
N LEU A 533 -13.75 -9.50 -4.94
CA LEU A 533 -13.86 -10.96 -4.79
C LEU A 533 -15.24 -11.37 -4.26
N SER A 534 -15.74 -10.73 -3.19
CA SER A 534 -17.05 -11.05 -2.64
C SER A 534 -18.18 -10.76 -3.65
N ASN A 535 -18.03 -9.71 -4.46
CA ASN A 535 -18.96 -9.45 -5.56
C ASN A 535 -18.93 -10.57 -6.60
N ALA A 536 -17.76 -11.01 -7.06
CA ALA A 536 -17.64 -12.13 -8.01
C ALA A 536 -18.25 -13.44 -7.47
N VAL A 537 -18.10 -13.70 -6.17
CA VAL A 537 -18.69 -14.85 -5.47
C VAL A 537 -20.22 -14.72 -5.43
N ARG A 538 -20.74 -13.57 -5.00
CA ARG A 538 -22.18 -13.31 -4.90
C ARG A 538 -22.90 -13.47 -6.25
N PHE A 539 -22.29 -12.98 -7.32
CA PHE A 539 -22.84 -13.06 -8.67
C PHE A 539 -22.39 -14.30 -9.46
N ARG A 540 -21.69 -15.23 -8.82
CA ARG A 540 -21.32 -16.57 -9.34
C ARG A 540 -20.38 -16.57 -10.55
N HIS A 541 -19.51 -15.60 -10.67
CA HIS A 541 -18.55 -15.52 -11.77
C HIS A 541 -17.27 -16.31 -11.48
N LYS A 542 -17.35 -17.64 -11.64
CA LYS A 542 -16.31 -18.61 -11.31
C LYS A 542 -14.91 -18.26 -11.85
N ASP A 543 -14.83 -17.85 -13.11
CA ASP A 543 -13.54 -17.55 -13.76
C ASP A 543 -12.94 -16.24 -13.25
N VAL A 544 -13.78 -15.26 -12.91
CA VAL A 544 -13.35 -14.02 -12.25
C VAL A 544 -12.84 -14.33 -10.84
N VAL A 545 -13.55 -15.20 -10.07
CA VAL A 545 -13.08 -15.65 -8.74
C VAL A 545 -11.70 -16.30 -8.86
N LYS A 546 -11.48 -17.21 -9.82
CA LYS A 546 -10.18 -17.83 -10.05
C LYS A 546 -9.08 -16.80 -10.33
N LEU A 547 -9.35 -15.85 -11.23
CA LEU A 547 -8.39 -14.82 -11.60
C LEU A 547 -8.05 -13.92 -10.41
N LEU A 548 -9.05 -13.48 -9.64
CA LEU A 548 -8.85 -12.66 -8.44
C LEU A 548 -8.05 -13.44 -7.37
N ARG A 549 -8.36 -14.72 -7.12
CA ARG A 549 -7.60 -15.58 -6.22
C ARG A 549 -6.15 -15.77 -6.67
N LYS A 550 -5.94 -16.01 -7.96
CA LYS A 550 -4.59 -16.09 -8.55
C LYS A 550 -3.78 -14.81 -8.32
N THR A 551 -4.44 -13.66 -8.34
CA THR A 551 -3.82 -12.35 -8.09
C THR A 551 -3.58 -12.09 -6.60
N GLY A 552 -4.10 -12.96 -5.71
CA GLY A 552 -3.93 -12.88 -4.27
C GLY A 552 -5.11 -12.31 -3.51
N ALA A 553 -6.25 -12.03 -4.16
CA ALA A 553 -7.47 -11.65 -3.46
C ALA A 553 -7.88 -12.78 -2.49
N HIS A 554 -8.32 -12.41 -1.30
CA HIS A 554 -8.80 -13.34 -0.27
C HIS A 554 -10.01 -12.76 0.44
N LEU A 555 -10.85 -13.61 1.01
CA LEU A 555 -11.96 -13.19 1.87
C LEU A 555 -11.40 -12.59 3.16
N SER A 556 -11.94 -11.46 3.57
CA SER A 556 -11.64 -10.86 4.87
C SER A 556 -12.17 -11.73 6.02
N ARG A 557 -11.75 -11.46 7.24
CA ARG A 557 -12.30 -12.19 8.41
C ARG A 557 -13.80 -11.97 8.60
N GLU A 558 -14.29 -10.78 8.29
CA GLU A 558 -15.71 -10.46 8.33
C GLU A 558 -16.47 -11.27 7.27
N GLU A 559 -15.95 -11.34 6.05
CA GLU A 559 -16.51 -12.15 4.96
C GLU A 559 -16.45 -13.65 5.30
N GLN A 560 -15.36 -14.12 5.91
CA GLN A 560 -15.24 -15.49 6.43
C GLN A 560 -16.25 -15.78 7.55
N ALA A 561 -16.48 -14.86 8.47
CA ALA A 561 -17.43 -15.05 9.56
C ALA A 561 -18.88 -15.19 9.07
N VAL A 562 -19.22 -14.53 7.97
CA VAL A 562 -20.57 -14.63 7.35
C VAL A 562 -20.67 -15.85 6.44
N SER A 563 -19.57 -16.33 5.87
CA SER A 563 -19.54 -17.41 4.88
C SER A 563 -20.19 -18.70 5.39
N GLY A 564 -20.04 -19.04 6.68
CA GLY A 564 -20.66 -20.22 7.28
C GLY A 564 -22.19 -20.24 7.14
N THR A 565 -22.84 -19.09 7.30
CA THR A 565 -24.30 -18.98 7.11
C THR A 565 -24.71 -19.13 5.66
N GLU A 566 -23.96 -18.52 4.75
CA GLU A 566 -24.19 -18.66 3.30
C GLU A 566 -23.97 -20.09 2.82
N LEU A 567 -22.89 -20.74 3.27
CA LEU A 567 -22.60 -22.15 2.97
C LEU A 567 -23.72 -23.09 3.47
N CYS A 568 -24.26 -22.85 4.67
CA CYS A 568 -25.40 -23.59 5.21
C CYS A 568 -26.67 -23.37 4.36
N SER A 569 -26.92 -22.15 3.92
CA SER A 569 -28.05 -21.83 3.03
C SER A 569 -27.96 -22.55 1.69
N LEU A 570 -26.79 -22.52 1.05
CA LEU A 570 -26.51 -23.22 -0.22
C LEU A 570 -26.63 -24.75 -0.05
N ALA A 571 -26.13 -25.28 1.07
CA ALA A 571 -26.20 -26.69 1.38
C ALA A 571 -27.64 -27.18 1.61
N ALA A 572 -28.49 -26.39 2.24
CA ALA A 572 -29.89 -26.70 2.49
C ALA A 572 -30.70 -26.86 1.18
N VAL A 573 -30.38 -26.05 0.15
CA VAL A 573 -31.08 -26.08 -1.15
C VAL A 573 -30.40 -26.98 -2.19
N GLY A 574 -29.24 -27.54 -1.87
CA GLY A 574 -28.51 -28.42 -2.78
C GLY A 574 -27.73 -27.71 -3.89
N ASP A 575 -27.30 -26.47 -3.67
CA ASP A 575 -26.57 -25.66 -4.64
C ASP A 575 -25.07 -26.00 -4.69
N LEU A 576 -24.72 -27.01 -5.48
CA LEU A 576 -23.35 -27.48 -5.62
C LEU A 576 -22.41 -26.44 -6.27
N GLU A 577 -22.92 -25.67 -7.23
CA GLU A 577 -22.14 -24.64 -7.90
C GLU A 577 -21.76 -23.52 -6.94
N GLY A 578 -22.73 -23.02 -6.16
CA GLY A 578 -22.50 -22.00 -5.15
C GLY A 578 -21.48 -22.43 -4.12
N LEU A 579 -21.59 -23.66 -3.59
CA LEU A 579 -20.62 -24.23 -2.65
C LEU A 579 -19.21 -24.32 -3.28
N GLY A 580 -19.10 -24.74 -4.53
CA GLY A 580 -17.83 -24.78 -5.26
C GLY A 580 -17.20 -23.40 -5.46
N ILE A 581 -17.99 -22.37 -5.72
CA ILE A 581 -17.51 -20.98 -5.89
C ILE A 581 -17.00 -20.42 -4.56
N TRP A 582 -17.72 -20.63 -3.45
CA TRP A 582 -17.27 -20.22 -2.13
C TRP A 582 -15.97 -20.93 -1.73
N HIS A 583 -15.85 -22.23 -2.01
CA HIS A 583 -14.61 -22.97 -1.81
C HIS A 583 -13.44 -22.40 -2.63
N LEU A 584 -13.66 -22.10 -3.91
CA LEU A 584 -12.66 -21.44 -4.78
C LEU A 584 -12.25 -20.06 -4.22
N ALA A 585 -13.17 -19.31 -3.63
CA ALA A 585 -12.88 -18.04 -2.99
C ALA A 585 -12.04 -18.18 -1.70
N GLY A 586 -11.89 -19.40 -1.19
CA GLY A 586 -11.12 -19.71 0.01
C GLY A 586 -11.96 -19.70 1.29
N ALA A 587 -13.27 -19.90 1.21
CA ALA A 587 -14.12 -20.08 2.38
C ALA A 587 -13.80 -21.41 3.08
N ASP A 588 -13.77 -21.38 4.42
CA ASP A 588 -13.68 -22.61 5.21
C ASP A 588 -15.04 -23.31 5.24
N LEU A 589 -15.13 -24.45 4.57
CA LEU A 589 -16.34 -25.27 4.50
C LEU A 589 -16.79 -25.82 5.85
N ASN A 590 -15.94 -25.79 6.88
CA ASN A 590 -16.27 -26.18 8.25
C ASN A 590 -16.76 -24.98 9.09
N SER A 591 -16.85 -23.79 8.51
CA SER A 591 -17.38 -22.61 9.22
C SER A 591 -18.81 -22.85 9.69
N LEU A 592 -19.10 -22.48 10.94
CA LEU A 592 -20.42 -22.63 11.53
C LEU A 592 -21.36 -21.53 11.03
N GLY A 593 -22.56 -21.90 10.64
CA GLY A 593 -23.64 -20.95 10.39
C GLY A 593 -24.19 -20.34 11.69
N TYR A 594 -25.16 -19.43 11.56
CA TYR A 594 -25.79 -18.75 12.70
C TYR A 594 -26.49 -19.72 13.69
N ASN A 595 -26.84 -20.91 13.23
CA ASN A 595 -27.45 -21.98 14.02
C ASN A 595 -26.42 -22.90 14.70
N GLY A 596 -25.14 -22.66 14.55
CA GLY A 596 -24.04 -23.45 15.09
C GLY A 596 -23.81 -24.79 14.39
N GLN A 597 -24.31 -24.94 13.15
CA GLN A 597 -24.11 -26.12 12.31
C GLN A 597 -23.19 -25.81 11.14
N THR A 598 -22.50 -26.84 10.63
CA THR A 598 -21.72 -26.78 9.39
C THR A 598 -22.62 -26.99 8.17
N ALA A 599 -22.16 -26.55 6.99
CA ALA A 599 -22.86 -26.82 5.73
C ALA A 599 -23.08 -28.33 5.49
N HIS A 600 -22.14 -29.18 5.90
CA HIS A 600 -22.25 -30.62 5.80
C HIS A 600 -23.39 -31.19 6.67
N GLU A 601 -23.51 -30.76 7.94
CA GLU A 601 -24.59 -31.17 8.83
C GLU A 601 -25.96 -30.71 8.33
N VAL A 602 -26.05 -29.49 7.82
CA VAL A 602 -27.28 -28.93 7.23
C VAL A 602 -27.69 -29.73 5.98
N ALA A 603 -26.74 -30.08 5.08
CA ALA A 603 -27.01 -30.92 3.91
C ALA A 603 -27.56 -32.29 4.31
N MET A 604 -26.98 -32.93 5.35
CA MET A 604 -27.47 -34.23 5.86
C MET A 604 -28.89 -34.11 6.41
N LEU A 605 -29.19 -33.09 7.22
CA LEU A 605 -30.50 -32.87 7.79
C LEU A 605 -31.55 -32.53 6.72
N ALA A 606 -31.16 -31.84 5.65
CA ALA A 606 -32.04 -31.53 4.52
C ALA A 606 -32.19 -32.70 3.52
N GLY A 607 -31.51 -33.82 3.74
CA GLY A 607 -31.58 -34.99 2.87
C GLY A 607 -30.87 -34.82 1.51
N GLN A 608 -29.97 -33.86 1.40
CA GLN A 608 -29.23 -33.50 0.19
C GLN A 608 -27.99 -34.39 0.01
N ASN A 609 -28.19 -35.67 -0.33
CA ASN A 609 -27.10 -36.67 -0.39
C ASN A 609 -26.02 -36.31 -1.41
N GLU A 610 -26.37 -35.72 -2.55
CA GLU A 610 -25.42 -35.28 -3.56
C GLU A 610 -24.54 -34.14 -3.03
N THR A 611 -25.13 -33.23 -2.29
CA THR A 611 -24.42 -32.11 -1.63
C THR A 611 -23.46 -32.62 -0.57
N VAL A 612 -23.86 -33.61 0.23
CA VAL A 612 -22.97 -34.26 1.21
C VAL A 612 -21.76 -34.89 0.51
N ALA A 613 -21.99 -35.62 -0.59
CA ALA A 613 -20.89 -36.23 -1.36
C ALA A 613 -19.97 -35.15 -1.96
N HIS A 614 -20.55 -34.07 -2.49
CA HIS A 614 -19.78 -32.95 -3.06
C HIS A 614 -18.95 -32.24 -1.99
N LEU A 615 -19.50 -31.93 -0.83
CA LEU A 615 -18.76 -31.30 0.29
C LEU A 615 -17.59 -32.18 0.74
N ASN A 616 -17.79 -33.50 0.84
CA ASN A 616 -16.70 -34.44 1.17
C ASN A 616 -15.58 -34.43 0.12
N LEU A 617 -15.93 -34.30 -1.16
CA LEU A 617 -14.96 -34.16 -2.24
C LEU A 617 -14.17 -32.85 -2.11
N LEU A 618 -14.86 -31.72 -1.88
CA LEU A 618 -14.23 -30.42 -1.71
C LEU A 618 -13.31 -30.38 -0.48
N LEU A 619 -13.72 -30.97 0.63
CA LEU A 619 -12.93 -31.05 1.86
C LEU A 619 -11.68 -31.93 1.71
N SER A 620 -11.72 -32.95 0.81
CA SER A 620 -10.57 -33.78 0.50
C SER A 620 -9.58 -33.15 -0.47
N SER A 621 -10.02 -32.16 -1.27
CA SER A 621 -9.19 -31.40 -2.19
C SER A 621 -8.59 -30.19 -1.46
N LYS A 622 -7.26 -30.05 -1.43
CA LYS A 622 -6.65 -28.82 -0.93
C LYS A 622 -6.98 -27.69 -1.91
N SER A 623 -7.46 -26.57 -1.39
CA SER A 623 -7.83 -25.37 -2.19
C SER A 623 -6.68 -24.80 -3.05
N GLN A 624 -5.43 -25.17 -2.78
CA GLN A 624 -4.26 -24.83 -3.58
C GLN A 624 -4.15 -25.63 -4.88
N ASP A 625 -4.70 -26.85 -4.94
CA ASP A 625 -4.63 -27.71 -6.13
C ASP A 625 -5.66 -27.32 -7.22
N ILE A 626 -6.60 -26.43 -6.89
CA ILE A 626 -7.69 -26.00 -7.79
C ILE A 626 -7.31 -24.78 -8.64
N LEU A 627 -6.22 -24.10 -8.27
CA LEU A 627 -5.73 -22.88 -8.92
C LEU A 627 -4.57 -23.12 -9.92
N GLY A 628 -4.23 -24.40 -10.15
CA GLY A 628 -3.16 -24.87 -11.04
C GLY A 628 -3.25 -24.45 -12.50
#